data_899fac15487ca8aa0363bbb607fec9e0
#
_entry.id   899fac15487ca8aa0363bbb607fec9e0
#
_cell.length_a   1.000
_cell.length_b   1.000
_cell.length_c   1.000
_cell.angle_alpha   90.00
_cell.angle_beta   90.00
_cell.angle_gamma   90.00
#
_symmetry.space_group_name_H-M   'P 1'
#
loop_
_entity.id
_entity.type
_entity.pdbx_description
1 polymer ?
#
loop_
_entity_poly.entity_id
_entity_poly.type
_entity_poly.pdbx_seq_one_letter_code
_entity_poly.pdbx_strand_id
1 'polypeptide(L)'
;MSTFKTALRMALAHPFYLLIYTVFISLMGVFIAASVSWNSSQLTEYKPYDANVIVVDRDGSDLSLALTKHLGSRFDLVTGVGDDTYDLADALSKSNSAKGSADCVFFIPEGFEDDLVAAARAGESLPKLDVTYGAGTMAAALSSAEASRWISLAGAAAALEPTASNGDVAKAAEHAA
;
A
#
# COMPACT_ATOMS: atom_id res chain seq x y z
N MET A 1 -7.52 39.02 -40.53
CA MET A 1 -6.10 38.99 -40.12
C MET A 1 -5.59 40.27 -39.43
N SER A 2 -6.45 41.25 -39.14
CA SER A 2 -6.07 42.52 -38.49
C SER A 2 -6.03 42.46 -36.95
N THR A 3 -6.93 41.68 -36.32
CA THR A 3 -7.05 41.58 -34.87
C THR A 3 -5.84 40.98 -34.17
N PHE A 4 -5.21 39.99 -34.78
CA PHE A 4 -3.99 39.35 -34.21
C PHE A 4 -2.79 40.35 -34.23
N LYS A 5 -2.62 41.09 -35.33
CA LYS A 5 -1.57 42.14 -35.44
C LYS A 5 -1.76 43.24 -34.41
N THR A 6 -3.00 43.62 -34.13
CA THR A 6 -3.32 44.67 -33.16
C THR A 6 -3.07 44.17 -31.73
N ALA A 7 -3.48 42.94 -31.41
CA ALA A 7 -3.21 42.33 -30.11
C ALA A 7 -1.69 42.15 -29.85
N LEU A 8 -0.95 41.70 -30.85
CA LEU A 8 0.51 41.57 -30.76
C LEU A 8 1.22 42.91 -30.56
N ARG A 9 0.73 43.97 -31.24
CA ARG A 9 1.27 45.32 -31.08
C ARG A 9 0.98 45.92 -29.70
N MET A 10 -0.20 45.65 -29.14
CA MET A 10 -0.52 46.02 -27.74
C MET A 10 0.35 45.27 -26.72
N ALA A 11 0.56 43.98 -26.92
CA ALA A 11 1.42 43.19 -26.05
C ALA A 11 2.89 43.69 -26.09
N LEU A 12 3.41 43.98 -27.27
CA LEU A 12 4.77 44.52 -27.45
C LEU A 12 4.93 45.97 -26.98
N ALA A 13 3.83 46.74 -26.84
CA ALA A 13 3.87 48.09 -26.29
C ALA A 13 4.18 48.15 -24.78
N HIS A 14 4.05 47.03 -24.08
CA HIS A 14 4.35 46.92 -22.66
C HIS A 14 5.40 45.83 -22.35
N PRO A 15 6.66 46.02 -22.77
CA PRO A 15 7.70 45.01 -22.68
C PRO A 15 7.99 44.58 -21.24
N PHE A 16 7.85 45.50 -20.27
CA PHE A 16 7.99 45.16 -18.84
C PHE A 16 6.94 44.15 -18.34
N TYR A 17 5.72 44.25 -18.84
CA TYR A 17 4.65 43.31 -18.47
C TYR A 17 4.92 41.92 -19.02
N LEU A 18 5.35 41.81 -20.27
CA LEU A 18 5.76 40.56 -20.90
C LEU A 18 6.96 39.94 -20.19
N LEU A 19 7.94 40.73 -19.83
CA LEU A 19 9.14 40.28 -19.14
C LEU A 19 8.78 39.70 -17.75
N ILE A 20 7.99 40.46 -16.98
CA ILE A 20 7.55 40.02 -15.65
C ILE A 20 6.75 38.71 -15.73
N TYR A 21 5.79 38.63 -16.68
CA TYR A 21 4.98 37.42 -16.85
C TYR A 21 5.82 36.22 -17.29
N THR A 22 6.74 36.43 -18.25
CA THR A 22 7.61 35.34 -18.75
C THR A 22 8.55 34.85 -17.65
N VAL A 23 9.18 35.75 -16.92
CA VAL A 23 10.06 35.37 -15.79
C VAL A 23 9.28 34.67 -14.68
N PHE A 24 8.11 35.19 -14.31
CA PHE A 24 7.30 34.63 -13.26
C PHE A 24 6.79 33.23 -13.61
N ILE A 25 6.27 33.03 -14.82
CA ILE A 25 5.80 31.73 -15.30
C ILE A 25 6.95 30.73 -15.39
N SER A 26 8.11 31.16 -15.90
CA SER A 26 9.29 30.32 -16.01
C SER A 26 9.82 29.92 -14.62
N LEU A 27 9.86 30.87 -13.69
CA LEU A 27 10.29 30.61 -12.31
C LEU A 27 9.33 29.65 -11.61
N MET A 28 8.04 29.82 -11.78
CA MET A 28 7.01 28.95 -11.24
C MET A 28 7.11 27.53 -11.85
N GLY A 29 7.38 27.41 -13.14
CA GLY A 29 7.62 26.13 -13.82
C GLY A 29 8.84 25.40 -13.26
N VAL A 30 9.96 26.14 -13.04
CA VAL A 30 11.17 25.59 -12.43
C VAL A 30 10.90 25.17 -10.97
N PHE A 31 10.13 25.96 -10.22
CA PHE A 31 9.78 25.65 -8.83
C PHE A 31 8.93 24.37 -8.73
N ILE A 32 7.94 24.22 -9.62
CA ILE A 32 7.12 23.01 -9.70
C ILE A 32 7.98 21.80 -10.11
N ALA A 33 8.81 21.95 -11.13
CA ALA A 33 9.71 20.89 -11.58
C ALA A 33 10.71 20.49 -10.48
N ALA A 34 11.26 21.46 -9.75
CA ALA A 34 12.17 21.20 -8.63
C ALA A 34 11.45 20.49 -7.48
N SER A 35 10.23 20.91 -7.13
CA SER A 35 9.45 20.27 -6.06
C SER A 35 9.07 18.81 -6.39
N VAL A 36 8.77 18.52 -7.64
CA VAL A 36 8.53 17.16 -8.11
C VAL A 36 9.82 16.34 -8.14
N SER A 37 10.94 16.94 -8.60
CA SER A 37 12.23 16.26 -8.69
C SER A 37 12.84 15.98 -7.31
N TRP A 38 12.64 16.86 -6.33
CA TRP A 38 13.14 16.65 -4.97
C TRP A 38 12.38 15.53 -4.24
N ASN A 39 11.13 15.32 -4.61
CA ASN A 39 10.32 14.23 -4.07
C ASN A 39 10.56 12.89 -4.81
N SER A 40 11.19 12.93 -6.00
CA SER A 40 11.41 11.75 -6.84
C SER A 40 12.56 10.86 -6.35
N SER A 41 13.43 11.32 -5.43
CA SER A 41 14.40 10.44 -4.77
C SER A 41 13.77 9.41 -3.81
N GLN A 42 12.48 9.56 -3.53
CA GLN A 42 11.66 8.57 -2.80
C GLN A 42 10.91 7.61 -3.74
N LEU A 43 11.01 7.79 -5.06
CA LEU A 43 10.26 7.00 -6.04
C LEU A 43 10.92 5.66 -6.44
N THR A 44 11.94 5.20 -5.71
CA THR A 44 12.51 3.87 -5.92
C THR A 44 11.62 2.75 -5.39
N GLU A 45 10.66 3.08 -4.56
CA GLU A 45 9.64 2.15 -4.08
C GLU A 45 8.33 2.94 -3.92
N TYR A 46 7.38 2.67 -4.80
CA TYR A 46 6.06 3.26 -4.69
C TYR A 46 5.36 2.68 -3.46
N LYS A 47 5.53 3.35 -2.33
CA LYS A 47 4.65 3.14 -1.18
C LYS A 47 3.40 4.00 -1.41
N PRO A 48 2.29 3.41 -1.78
CA PRO A 48 1.09 4.17 -2.16
C PRO A 48 0.51 4.99 -1.01
N TYR A 49 0.85 4.63 0.23
CA TYR A 49 0.45 5.34 1.44
C TYR A 49 1.36 4.95 2.62
N ASP A 50 1.71 5.92 3.47
CA ASP A 50 2.29 5.67 4.79
C ASP A 50 1.17 5.13 5.69
N ALA A 51 0.84 3.85 5.56
CA ALA A 51 -0.13 3.19 6.40
C ALA A 51 0.63 2.39 7.47
N ASN A 52 0.29 2.66 8.71
CA ASN A 52 0.78 1.89 9.86
C ASN A 52 -0.11 0.65 10.03
N VAL A 53 0.46 -0.52 9.83
CA VAL A 53 -0.25 -1.79 9.88
C VAL A 53 0.26 -2.64 11.03
N ILE A 54 -0.64 -3.18 11.82
CA ILE A 54 -0.35 -4.21 12.81
C ILE A 54 -0.80 -5.56 12.24
N VAL A 55 0.06 -6.57 12.32
CA VAL A 55 -0.30 -7.95 11.98
C VAL A 55 -0.19 -8.79 13.24
N VAL A 56 -1.28 -9.43 13.62
CA VAL A 56 -1.33 -10.42 14.71
C VAL A 56 -1.40 -11.78 14.05
N ASP A 57 -0.26 -12.45 13.98
CA ASP A 57 -0.13 -13.78 13.39
C ASP A 57 -0.17 -14.84 14.49
N ARG A 58 -1.19 -15.69 14.48
CA ARG A 58 -1.33 -16.85 15.36
C ARG A 58 -1.08 -18.16 14.65
N ASP A 59 -0.94 -18.13 13.34
CA ASP A 59 -0.70 -19.32 12.54
C ASP A 59 0.78 -19.69 12.51
N GLY A 60 1.66 -18.69 12.31
CA GLY A 60 3.11 -18.88 12.27
C GLY A 60 3.59 -19.77 11.13
N SER A 61 2.75 -20.01 10.13
CA SER A 61 3.03 -20.84 8.97
C SER A 61 3.85 -20.13 7.91
N ASP A 62 4.31 -20.88 6.91
CA ASP A 62 5.06 -20.29 5.78
C ASP A 62 4.22 -19.26 5.02
N LEU A 63 2.92 -19.50 4.83
CA LEU A 63 2.01 -18.58 4.17
C LEU A 63 1.69 -17.35 5.01
N SER A 64 1.48 -17.50 6.31
CA SER A 64 1.22 -16.36 7.19
C SER A 64 2.44 -15.44 7.32
N LEU A 65 3.63 -16.01 7.41
CA LEU A 65 4.89 -15.28 7.43
C LEU A 65 5.16 -14.54 6.10
N ALA A 66 4.88 -15.20 4.95
CA ALA A 66 5.03 -14.58 3.63
C ALA A 66 4.03 -13.43 3.44
N LEU A 67 2.78 -13.57 3.90
CA LEU A 67 1.80 -12.49 3.88
C LEU A 67 2.25 -11.32 4.76
N THR A 68 2.73 -11.58 5.97
CA THR A 68 3.26 -10.56 6.88
C THR A 68 4.44 -9.81 6.26
N LYS A 69 5.37 -10.54 5.65
CA LYS A 69 6.50 -9.97 4.93
C LYS A 69 6.05 -9.13 3.73
N HIS A 70 5.08 -9.60 2.95
CA HIS A 70 4.52 -8.85 1.83
C HIS A 70 3.88 -7.53 2.31
N LEU A 71 3.07 -7.58 3.34
CA LEU A 71 2.49 -6.36 3.93
C LEU A 71 3.57 -5.41 4.44
N GLY A 72 4.64 -5.92 5.06
CA GLY A 72 5.77 -5.12 5.53
C GLY A 72 6.60 -4.49 4.42
N SER A 73 6.59 -5.06 3.20
CA SER A 73 7.23 -4.46 2.04
C SER A 73 6.45 -3.29 1.45
N ARG A 74 5.14 -3.24 1.69
CA ARG A 74 4.22 -2.24 1.13
C ARG A 74 3.83 -1.15 2.12
N PHE A 75 3.77 -1.49 3.40
CA PHE A 75 3.27 -0.65 4.48
C PHE A 75 4.27 -0.61 5.64
N ASP A 76 4.13 0.37 6.52
CA ASP A 76 4.95 0.43 7.72
C ASP A 76 4.37 -0.51 8.79
N LEU A 77 5.03 -1.66 8.98
CA LEU A 77 4.65 -2.57 10.07
C LEU A 77 5.06 -1.95 11.41
N VAL A 78 4.09 -1.82 12.30
CA VAL A 78 4.35 -1.45 13.69
C VAL A 78 4.92 -2.69 14.37
N THR A 79 6.25 -2.74 14.47
CA THR A 79 7.00 -3.84 15.10
C THR A 79 6.92 -3.76 16.62
N GLY A 80 7.02 -4.89 17.28
CA GLY A 80 6.83 -5.05 18.74
C GLY A 80 5.51 -5.71 19.08
N VAL A 81 4.83 -6.22 18.08
CA VAL A 81 3.52 -6.88 18.11
C VAL A 81 3.64 -8.38 17.83
N GLY A 82 4.83 -8.88 17.60
CA GLY A 82 5.07 -10.28 17.23
C GLY A 82 5.32 -11.22 18.40
N ASP A 83 4.95 -10.84 19.62
CA ASP A 83 5.04 -11.74 20.77
C ASP A 83 3.70 -12.46 20.97
N ASP A 84 3.72 -13.74 21.23
CA ASP A 84 2.59 -14.70 21.37
C ASP A 84 1.47 -14.28 22.33
N THR A 85 1.59 -13.11 22.94
CA THR A 85 0.69 -12.58 23.98
C THR A 85 -0.24 -11.47 23.48
N TYR A 86 -0.25 -11.15 22.16
CA TYR A 86 -1.13 -10.10 21.68
C TYR A 86 -2.60 -10.52 21.69
N ASP A 87 -3.31 -10.01 22.66
CA ASP A 87 -4.76 -10.04 22.68
C ASP A 87 -5.29 -8.98 21.66
N LEU A 88 -6.32 -9.35 20.89
CA LEU A 88 -7.01 -8.44 19.96
C LEU A 88 -7.38 -7.10 20.65
N ALA A 89 -7.71 -7.15 21.94
CA ALA A 89 -8.00 -5.96 22.74
C ALA A 89 -6.80 -5.02 22.88
N ASP A 90 -5.58 -5.54 22.99
CA ASP A 90 -4.36 -4.74 23.14
C ASP A 90 -3.95 -4.10 21.78
N ALA A 91 -4.11 -4.85 20.68
CA ALA A 91 -3.92 -4.33 19.33
C ALA A 91 -4.92 -3.21 19.01
N LEU A 92 -6.19 -3.37 19.40
CA LEU A 92 -7.22 -2.36 19.26
C LEU A 92 -6.94 -1.11 20.14
N SER A 93 -6.43 -1.30 21.36
CA SER A 93 -6.05 -0.17 22.22
C SER A 93 -4.91 0.65 21.63
N LYS A 94 -3.95 -0.01 20.98
CA LYS A 94 -2.82 0.66 20.29
C LYS A 94 -3.25 1.33 19.00
N SER A 95 -4.20 0.76 18.26
CA SER A 95 -4.74 1.41 17.06
C SER A 95 -5.46 2.73 17.37
N ASN A 96 -5.98 2.89 18.58
CA ASN A 96 -6.68 4.09 19.03
C ASN A 96 -5.81 5.09 19.80
N SER A 97 -4.54 4.78 20.09
CA SER A 97 -3.67 5.70 20.83
C SER A 97 -2.97 6.67 19.88
N ALA A 98 -2.99 7.96 20.23
CA ALA A 98 -2.47 9.07 19.41
C ALA A 98 -0.95 9.04 19.13
N LYS A 99 -0.21 8.08 19.66
CA LYS A 99 1.23 7.86 19.45
C LYS A 99 1.49 6.44 18.98
N GLY A 100 1.39 6.23 17.67
CA GLY A 100 1.59 4.92 17.04
C GLY A 100 0.26 4.26 16.70
N SER A 101 -0.76 5.05 16.37
CA SER A 101 -2.04 4.55 15.88
C SER A 101 -1.81 3.77 14.60
N ALA A 102 -2.13 2.47 14.63
CA ALA A 102 -2.22 1.70 13.41
C ALA A 102 -3.48 2.09 12.65
N ASP A 103 -3.35 2.24 11.34
CA ASP A 103 -4.48 2.50 10.46
C ASP A 103 -5.37 1.26 10.33
N CYS A 104 -4.78 0.08 10.45
CA CYS A 104 -5.50 -1.19 10.52
C CYS A 104 -4.72 -2.28 11.27
N VAL A 105 -5.46 -3.25 11.77
CA VAL A 105 -4.95 -4.46 12.41
C VAL A 105 -5.47 -5.65 11.64
N PHE A 106 -4.56 -6.48 11.14
CA PHE A 106 -4.86 -7.77 10.53
C PHE A 106 -4.71 -8.87 11.58
N PHE A 107 -5.69 -9.75 11.62
CA PHE A 107 -5.65 -10.93 12.45
C PHE A 107 -5.60 -12.19 11.57
N ILE A 108 -4.51 -12.95 11.69
CA ILE A 108 -4.33 -14.22 11.01
C ILE A 108 -4.63 -15.31 12.04
N PRO A 109 -5.73 -16.07 11.89
CA PRO A 109 -6.10 -17.11 12.82
C PRO A 109 -5.19 -18.33 12.70
N GLU A 110 -5.15 -19.16 13.74
CA GLU A 110 -4.52 -20.47 13.70
C GLU A 110 -5.19 -21.37 12.65
N GLY A 111 -4.40 -22.11 11.87
CA GLY A 111 -4.89 -22.96 10.77
C GLY A 111 -5.18 -22.22 9.47
N PHE A 112 -4.83 -20.95 9.37
CA PHE A 112 -5.08 -20.14 8.17
C PHE A 112 -4.46 -20.75 6.90
N GLU A 113 -3.23 -21.26 6.99
CA GLU A 113 -2.55 -21.89 5.85
C GLU A 113 -3.31 -23.13 5.35
N ASP A 114 -3.69 -24.01 6.26
CA ASP A 114 -4.39 -25.24 5.93
C ASP A 114 -5.76 -24.94 5.30
N ASP A 115 -6.50 -24.01 5.87
CA ASP A 115 -7.80 -23.58 5.36
C ASP A 115 -7.68 -22.95 3.97
N LEU A 116 -6.67 -22.12 3.74
CA LEU A 116 -6.43 -21.46 2.44
C LEU A 116 -6.10 -22.49 1.38
N VAL A 117 -5.16 -23.39 1.66
CA VAL A 117 -4.73 -24.41 0.71
C VAL A 117 -5.84 -25.43 0.43
N ALA A 118 -6.58 -25.84 1.45
CA ALA A 118 -7.71 -26.75 1.29
C ALA A 118 -8.83 -26.11 0.45
N ALA A 119 -9.25 -24.89 0.76
CA ALA A 119 -10.26 -24.17 0.01
C ALA A 119 -9.85 -23.93 -1.44
N ALA A 120 -8.60 -23.53 -1.68
CA ALA A 120 -8.07 -23.32 -3.02
C ALA A 120 -8.09 -24.58 -3.87
N ARG A 121 -7.67 -25.73 -3.32
CA ARG A 121 -7.67 -27.01 -4.01
C ARG A 121 -9.08 -27.57 -4.22
N ALA A 122 -10.00 -27.26 -3.33
CA ALA A 122 -11.40 -27.65 -3.47
C ALA A 122 -12.20 -26.73 -4.43
N GLY A 123 -11.64 -25.60 -4.84
CA GLY A 123 -12.34 -24.57 -5.60
C GLY A 123 -13.42 -23.85 -4.79
N GLU A 124 -13.24 -23.80 -3.48
CA GLU A 124 -14.14 -23.13 -2.54
C GLU A 124 -13.73 -21.66 -2.33
N SER A 125 -14.54 -20.91 -1.58
CA SER A 125 -14.23 -19.53 -1.23
C SER A 125 -13.04 -19.48 -0.26
N LEU A 126 -12.00 -18.67 -0.63
CA LEU A 126 -10.83 -18.52 0.22
C LEU A 126 -11.17 -17.85 1.56
N PRO A 127 -10.45 -18.21 2.63
CA PRO A 127 -10.63 -17.60 3.93
C PRO A 127 -10.35 -16.08 3.84
N LYS A 128 -11.10 -15.32 4.64
CA LYS A 128 -10.91 -13.87 4.77
C LYS A 128 -10.20 -13.58 6.08
N LEU A 129 -9.29 -12.62 6.04
CA LEU A 129 -8.70 -12.10 7.26
C LEU A 129 -9.69 -11.24 8.03
N ASP A 130 -9.66 -11.35 9.34
CA ASP A 130 -10.32 -10.37 10.19
C ASP A 130 -9.49 -9.09 10.22
N VAL A 131 -10.13 -7.97 9.83
CA VAL A 131 -9.48 -6.67 9.75
C VAL A 131 -10.23 -5.68 10.62
N THR A 132 -9.50 -5.08 11.55
CA THR A 132 -10.03 -3.97 12.33
C THR A 132 -9.45 -2.67 11.83
N TYR A 133 -10.33 -1.71 11.54
CA TYR A 133 -9.97 -0.41 11.00
C TYR A 133 -9.77 0.61 12.10
N GLY A 134 -8.63 1.32 12.06
CA GLY A 134 -8.37 2.51 12.86
C GLY A 134 -9.00 3.78 12.26
N ALA A 135 -8.50 4.93 12.67
CA ALA A 135 -9.03 6.23 12.23
C ALA A 135 -8.76 6.57 10.74
N GLY A 136 -7.77 5.92 10.11
CA GLY A 136 -7.34 6.16 8.73
C GLY A 136 -8.06 5.28 7.71
N THR A 137 -9.31 5.58 7.36
CA THR A 137 -10.17 4.72 6.54
C THR A 137 -9.63 4.40 5.15
N MET A 138 -8.92 5.32 4.48
CA MET A 138 -8.39 5.10 3.13
C MET A 138 -7.15 4.19 3.15
N ALA A 139 -6.21 4.42 4.05
CA ALA A 139 -5.02 3.60 4.22
C ALA A 139 -5.39 2.17 4.60
N ALA A 140 -6.34 2.01 5.51
CA ALA A 140 -6.88 0.73 5.94
C ALA A 140 -7.59 -0.03 4.79
N ALA A 141 -8.36 0.67 3.95
CA ALA A 141 -9.01 0.06 2.80
C ALA A 141 -8.00 -0.45 1.76
N LEU A 142 -6.92 0.31 1.51
CA LEU A 142 -5.86 -0.08 0.59
C LEU A 142 -5.07 -1.27 1.10
N SER A 143 -4.70 -1.28 2.38
CA SER A 143 -3.97 -2.41 2.97
C SER A 143 -4.83 -3.68 3.01
N SER A 144 -6.13 -3.56 3.27
CA SER A 144 -7.08 -4.68 3.20
C SER A 144 -7.24 -5.22 1.76
N ALA A 145 -7.28 -4.32 0.76
CA ALA A 145 -7.33 -4.73 -0.64
C ALA A 145 -6.04 -5.46 -1.06
N GLU A 146 -4.87 -5.00 -0.60
CA GLU A 146 -3.58 -5.63 -0.90
C GLU A 146 -3.46 -7.01 -0.22
N ALA A 147 -3.88 -7.14 1.03
CA ALA A 147 -3.95 -8.43 1.70
C ALA A 147 -4.87 -9.42 0.96
N SER A 148 -6.06 -8.96 0.55
CA SER A 148 -7.01 -9.78 -0.21
C SER A 148 -6.46 -10.19 -1.58
N ARG A 149 -5.73 -9.29 -2.23
CA ARG A 149 -5.04 -9.58 -3.49
C ARG A 149 -4.00 -10.68 -3.30
N TRP A 150 -3.16 -10.56 -2.27
CA TRP A 150 -2.13 -11.55 -1.99
C TRP A 150 -2.73 -12.93 -1.68
N ILE A 151 -3.79 -12.98 -0.86
CA ILE A 151 -4.53 -14.23 -0.56
C ILE A 151 -5.08 -14.86 -1.84
N SER A 152 -5.61 -14.05 -2.75
CA SER A 152 -6.11 -14.53 -4.04
C SER A 152 -5.01 -15.11 -4.92
N LEU A 153 -3.81 -14.50 -4.91
CA LEU A 153 -2.64 -15.00 -5.64
C LEU A 153 -2.12 -16.31 -5.03
N ALA A 154 -2.03 -16.39 -3.69
CA ALA A 154 -1.65 -17.61 -2.99
C ALA A 154 -2.65 -18.74 -3.26
N GLY A 155 -3.94 -18.45 -3.21
CA GLY A 155 -4.98 -19.43 -3.56
C GLY A 155 -4.89 -19.90 -5.01
N ALA A 156 -4.64 -18.98 -5.95
CA ALA A 156 -4.44 -19.35 -7.34
C ALA A 156 -3.20 -20.24 -7.53
N ALA A 157 -2.09 -19.95 -6.86
CA ALA A 157 -0.88 -20.77 -6.89
C ALA A 157 -1.14 -22.18 -6.33
N ALA A 158 -1.84 -22.29 -5.19
CA ALA A 158 -2.20 -23.56 -4.57
C ALA A 158 -3.14 -24.41 -5.44
N ALA A 159 -4.05 -23.75 -6.18
CA ALA A 159 -4.97 -24.44 -7.09
C ALA A 159 -4.27 -24.93 -8.37
N LEU A 160 -3.30 -24.16 -8.89
CA LEU A 160 -2.56 -24.51 -10.11
C LEU A 160 -1.57 -25.65 -9.89
N GLU A 161 -0.96 -25.73 -8.70
CA GLU A 161 0.02 -26.76 -8.34
C GLU A 161 -0.43 -27.51 -7.07
N PRO A 162 -1.39 -28.46 -7.19
CA PRO A 162 -1.95 -29.16 -6.05
C PRO A 162 -0.93 -29.98 -5.25
N THR A 163 0.22 -30.32 -5.84
CA THR A 163 1.30 -31.10 -5.23
C THR A 163 2.43 -30.22 -4.67
N ALA A 164 2.39 -28.90 -4.90
CA ALA A 164 3.39 -27.99 -4.37
C ALA A 164 3.36 -27.96 -2.84
N SER A 165 4.53 -27.78 -2.24
CA SER A 165 4.61 -27.51 -0.81
C SER A 165 4.06 -26.12 -0.49
N ASN A 166 3.60 -25.90 0.74
CA ASN A 166 3.07 -24.59 1.16
C ASN A 166 4.14 -23.48 1.03
N GLY A 167 5.41 -23.81 1.29
CA GLY A 167 6.51 -22.87 1.06
C GLY A 167 6.73 -22.50 -0.42
N ASP A 168 6.43 -23.38 -1.36
CA ASP A 168 6.51 -23.08 -2.80
C ASP A 168 5.31 -22.23 -3.24
N VAL A 169 4.12 -22.46 -2.67
CA VAL A 169 2.94 -21.62 -2.86
C VAL A 169 3.21 -20.20 -2.35
N ALA A 170 3.83 -20.06 -1.17
CA ALA A 170 4.20 -18.77 -0.61
C ALA A 170 5.16 -18.00 -1.52
N LYS A 171 6.21 -18.66 -2.04
CA LYS A 171 7.15 -18.06 -3.01
C LYS A 171 6.48 -17.67 -4.31
N ALA A 172 5.58 -18.51 -4.84
CA ALA A 172 4.83 -18.19 -6.05
C ALA A 172 3.94 -16.96 -5.85
N ALA A 173 3.29 -16.84 -4.70
CA ALA A 173 2.51 -15.65 -4.34
C ALA A 173 3.38 -14.39 -4.22
N GLU A 174 4.55 -14.47 -3.57
CA GLU A 174 5.50 -13.35 -3.49
C GLU A 174 5.99 -12.89 -4.87
N HIS A 175 6.23 -13.80 -5.80
CA HIS A 175 6.67 -13.45 -7.15
C HIS A 175 5.58 -12.82 -8.01
N ALA A 176 4.31 -13.13 -7.74
CA ALA A 176 3.16 -12.64 -8.50
C ALA A 176 2.60 -11.31 -7.95
N ALA A 177 2.92 -10.95 -6.71
CA ALA A 177 2.40 -9.78 -6.00
C ALA A 177 3.25 -8.52 -6.20
#